data_18f8793378be08066ff5d1d05415d682
#
_entry.id   18f8793378be08066ff5d1d05415d682
#
_cell.length_a   1.000
_cell.length_b   1.000
_cell.length_c   1.000
_cell.angle_alpha   90.00
_cell.angle_beta   90.00
_cell.angle_gamma   90.00
#
_symmetry.space_group_name_H-M   'P 1'
#
loop_
_entity.id
_entity.type
_entity.pdbx_description
1 polymer ?
#
loop_
_entity_poly.entity_id
_entity_poly.type
_entity_poly.pdbx_seq_one_letter_code
_entity_poly.pdbx_strand_id
1 'polypeptide(L)'
;MLSILFYLFTLIQVTFWFVVSIIVLIVTYPFDKSRRWVHECSRIICALLYDLFPFARRTIQGVENIDKNKPYVMVINHNSACDIFSAYKIPLNFRWVSKRVVFWGPFMGPMLSIHGDIPIERGNPKQAMAKVSRLGKLWLKRGATVAIFPEGTRSKDGEIHNFKMGAFSLAKEAGVEILPVVMTGTNEAFKKGWLVNWRHRVAIRVLKPVPVEEVEAAGTKELSLQIRERMVTALAELREEIKNEKR
;
A
#
# COMPACT_ATOMS: atom_id res chain seq x y z
N MET A 1 -3.11 -29.33 3.66
CA MET A 1 -1.64 -29.48 3.58
C MET A 1 -0.94 -28.25 3.00
N LEU A 2 -1.17 -27.86 1.73
CA LEU A 2 -0.51 -26.70 1.10
C LEU A 2 -0.66 -25.38 1.87
N SER A 3 -1.84 -25.06 2.42
CA SER A 3 -2.01 -23.82 3.20
C SER A 3 -1.17 -23.82 4.48
N ILE A 4 -1.01 -24.98 5.15
CA ILE A 4 -0.17 -25.11 6.35
C ILE A 4 1.29 -24.88 5.97
N LEU A 5 1.77 -25.51 4.90
CA LEU A 5 3.13 -25.30 4.40
C LEU A 5 3.39 -23.84 4.04
N PHE A 6 2.41 -23.17 3.44
CA PHE A 6 2.48 -21.75 3.15
C PHE A 6 2.63 -20.90 4.42
N TYR A 7 1.84 -21.17 5.46
CA TYR A 7 1.96 -20.41 6.71
C TYR A 7 3.27 -20.67 7.44
N LEU A 8 3.77 -21.91 7.45
CA LEU A 8 5.09 -22.25 7.99
C LEU A 8 6.19 -21.53 7.22
N PHE A 9 6.15 -21.59 5.90
CA PHE A 9 7.08 -20.86 5.04
C PHE A 9 7.02 -19.35 5.30
N THR A 10 5.82 -18.79 5.39
CA THR A 10 5.61 -17.36 5.70
C THR A 10 6.24 -17.00 7.04
N LEU A 11 6.05 -17.80 8.07
CA LEU A 11 6.63 -17.56 9.39
C LEU A 11 8.17 -17.55 9.35
N ILE A 12 8.76 -18.53 8.67
CA ILE A 12 10.22 -18.62 8.49
C ILE A 12 10.73 -17.40 7.74
N GLN A 13 10.11 -17.04 6.61
CA GLN A 13 10.50 -15.90 5.80
C GLN A 13 10.39 -14.58 6.58
N VAL A 14 9.29 -14.34 7.26
CA VAL A 14 9.09 -13.11 8.04
C VAL A 14 10.13 -13.01 9.15
N THR A 15 10.44 -14.11 9.86
CA THR A 15 11.45 -14.12 10.92
C THR A 15 12.86 -13.84 10.35
N PHE A 16 13.25 -14.55 9.30
CA PHE A 16 14.56 -14.37 8.64
C PHE A 16 14.74 -12.91 8.15
N TRP A 17 13.79 -12.42 7.36
CA TRP A 17 13.89 -11.07 6.79
C TRP A 17 13.73 -9.97 7.84
N PHE A 18 13.09 -10.24 8.98
CA PHE A 18 13.07 -9.31 10.11
C PHE A 18 14.50 -9.08 10.63
N VAL A 19 15.26 -10.16 10.85
CA VAL A 19 16.66 -10.05 11.27
C VAL A 19 17.52 -9.33 10.21
N VAL A 20 17.36 -9.70 8.94
CA VAL A 20 18.05 -9.03 7.82
C VAL A 20 17.72 -7.54 7.79
N SER A 21 16.44 -7.19 7.97
CA SER A 21 16.01 -5.78 7.94
C SER A 21 16.59 -4.96 9.09
N ILE A 22 16.80 -5.55 10.28
CA ILE A 22 17.51 -4.88 11.39
C ILE A 22 18.96 -4.61 11.01
N ILE A 23 19.67 -5.60 10.49
CA ILE A 23 21.06 -5.45 10.04
C ILE A 23 21.16 -4.37 8.95
N VAL A 24 20.30 -4.45 7.94
CA VAL A 24 20.23 -3.46 6.87
C VAL A 24 19.96 -2.06 7.42
N LEU A 25 19.01 -1.91 8.35
CA LEU A 25 18.71 -0.62 8.98
C LEU A 25 19.96 -0.06 9.69
N ILE A 26 20.64 -0.88 10.50
CA ILE A 26 21.84 -0.44 11.25
C ILE A 26 22.94 0.02 10.28
N VAL A 27 23.25 -0.79 9.27
CA VAL A 27 24.32 -0.52 8.29
C VAL A 27 24.00 0.70 7.43
N THR A 28 22.73 0.85 6.99
CA THR A 28 22.36 1.93 6.06
C THR A 28 21.91 3.21 6.74
N TYR A 29 21.65 3.20 8.05
CA TYR A 29 21.13 4.35 8.81
C TYR A 29 21.86 5.67 8.59
N PRO A 30 23.22 5.71 8.49
CA PRO A 30 23.94 6.97 8.30
C PRO A 30 23.60 7.68 6.97
N PHE A 31 23.32 6.94 5.91
CA PHE A 31 23.18 7.48 4.54
C PHE A 31 21.79 7.24 3.91
N ASP A 32 21.01 6.26 4.35
CA ASP A 32 19.65 6.00 3.85
C ASP A 32 18.58 6.55 4.80
N LYS A 33 18.38 7.87 4.80
CA LYS A 33 17.34 8.51 5.61
C LYS A 33 15.92 8.14 5.14
N SER A 34 15.78 7.72 3.90
CA SER A 34 14.51 7.26 3.33
C SER A 34 14.17 5.82 3.70
N ARG A 35 15.09 5.08 4.32
CA ARG A 35 14.97 3.62 4.60
C ARG A 35 14.61 2.81 3.36
N ARG A 36 15.14 3.16 2.22
CA ARG A 36 14.88 2.48 0.94
C ARG A 36 15.30 1.02 1.00
N TRP A 37 16.46 0.73 1.57
CA TRP A 37 16.97 -0.64 1.66
C TRP A 37 16.13 -1.53 2.58
N VAL A 38 15.59 -0.99 3.68
CA VAL A 38 14.62 -1.70 4.54
C VAL A 38 13.32 -1.97 3.79
N HIS A 39 12.87 -1.01 2.98
CA HIS A 39 11.70 -1.22 2.10
C HIS A 39 11.94 -2.33 1.08
N GLU A 40 13.15 -2.41 0.48
CA GLU A 40 13.50 -3.48 -0.45
C GLU A 40 13.45 -4.86 0.21
N CYS A 41 13.86 -5.00 1.48
CA CYS A 41 13.67 -6.24 2.23
C CYS A 41 12.19 -6.64 2.29
N SER A 42 11.29 -5.69 2.61
CA SER A 42 9.84 -5.93 2.61
C SER A 42 9.31 -6.32 1.22
N ARG A 43 9.82 -5.67 0.17
CA ARG A 43 9.47 -5.98 -1.22
C ARG A 43 9.88 -7.41 -1.61
N ILE A 44 11.08 -7.85 -1.21
CA ILE A 44 11.57 -9.20 -1.46
C ILE A 44 10.70 -10.23 -0.72
N ILE A 45 10.35 -10.00 0.55
CA ILE A 45 9.43 -10.87 1.30
C ILE A 45 8.12 -11.06 0.53
N CYS A 46 7.53 -9.94 0.10
CA CYS A 46 6.26 -9.96 -0.61
C CYS A 46 6.38 -10.63 -1.98
N ALA A 47 7.50 -10.44 -2.69
CA ALA A 47 7.76 -11.14 -3.94
C ALA A 47 7.87 -12.66 -3.71
N LEU A 48 8.65 -13.10 -2.73
CA LEU A 48 8.80 -14.52 -2.40
C LEU A 48 7.47 -15.17 -2.03
N LEU A 49 6.64 -14.49 -1.23
CA LEU A 49 5.32 -15.01 -0.85
C LEU A 49 4.37 -15.19 -2.03
N TYR A 50 4.46 -14.32 -3.05
CA TYR A 50 3.58 -14.39 -4.21
C TYR A 50 4.18 -15.16 -5.39
N ASP A 51 5.47 -15.00 -5.65
CA ASP A 51 6.09 -15.48 -6.88
C ASP A 51 6.62 -16.92 -6.74
N LEU A 52 6.92 -17.37 -5.49
CA LEU A 52 7.28 -18.76 -5.22
C LEU A 52 6.07 -19.71 -5.32
N PHE A 53 4.86 -19.18 -5.16
CA PHE A 53 3.61 -19.90 -5.33
C PHE A 53 2.97 -19.50 -6.68
N PRO A 54 3.26 -20.20 -7.78
CA PRO A 54 2.94 -19.77 -9.15
C PRO A 54 1.43 -19.71 -9.47
N PHE A 55 0.59 -19.95 -8.49
CA PHE A 55 -0.87 -19.95 -8.64
C PHE A 55 -1.50 -18.56 -8.49
N ALA A 56 -0.79 -17.60 -7.88
CA ALA A 56 -1.25 -16.22 -7.71
C ALA A 56 -0.62 -15.34 -8.80
N ARG A 57 -1.32 -15.12 -9.90
CA ARG A 57 -0.84 -14.20 -10.94
C ARG A 57 -1.10 -12.76 -10.50
N ARG A 58 -0.04 -11.95 -10.46
CA ARG A 58 -0.13 -10.51 -10.23
C ARG A 58 0.26 -9.76 -11.49
N THR A 59 -0.64 -8.94 -12.00
CA THR A 59 -0.35 -8.00 -13.10
C THR A 59 -0.30 -6.57 -12.56
N ILE A 60 0.51 -5.75 -13.20
CA ILE A 60 0.57 -4.32 -12.91
C ILE A 60 0.61 -3.55 -14.23
N GLN A 61 -0.20 -2.51 -14.34
CA GLN A 61 -0.30 -1.61 -15.47
C GLN A 61 -0.05 -0.17 -15.02
N GLY A 62 0.34 0.72 -15.93
CA GLY A 62 0.51 2.13 -15.66
C GLY A 62 1.78 2.46 -14.85
N VAL A 63 2.77 1.57 -14.82
CA VAL A 63 4.06 1.80 -14.12
C VAL A 63 4.82 2.97 -14.75
N GLU A 64 4.62 3.22 -16.01
CA GLU A 64 5.15 4.36 -16.78
C GLU A 64 4.67 5.72 -16.27
N ASN A 65 3.57 5.75 -15.52
CA ASN A 65 3.06 6.97 -14.87
C ASN A 65 3.88 7.37 -13.64
N ILE A 66 4.81 6.53 -13.19
CA ILE A 66 5.59 6.73 -11.97
C ILE A 66 6.94 7.38 -12.30
N ASP A 67 7.18 8.57 -11.80
CA ASP A 67 8.54 9.09 -11.65
C ASP A 67 9.14 8.58 -10.34
N LYS A 68 10.14 7.70 -10.43
CA LYS A 68 10.79 7.08 -9.25
C LYS A 68 11.68 8.04 -8.45
N ASN A 69 11.92 9.25 -8.97
CA ASN A 69 12.81 10.24 -8.36
C ASN A 69 12.07 11.17 -7.39
N LYS A 70 10.74 11.11 -7.36
CA LYS A 70 9.93 11.95 -6.47
C LYS A 70 8.97 11.13 -5.60
N PRO A 71 8.66 11.60 -4.40
CA PRO A 71 7.67 10.97 -3.53
C PRO A 71 6.25 11.43 -3.89
N TYR A 72 5.28 10.61 -3.51
CA TYR A 72 3.84 10.85 -3.70
C TYR A 72 3.06 10.65 -2.40
N VAL A 73 1.87 11.20 -2.33
CA VAL A 73 0.83 10.62 -1.51
C VAL A 73 0.08 9.60 -2.37
N MET A 74 0.33 8.31 -2.14
CA MET A 74 -0.29 7.23 -2.90
C MET A 74 -1.59 6.81 -2.24
N VAL A 75 -2.70 6.88 -2.97
CA VAL A 75 -4.03 6.48 -2.52
C VAL A 75 -4.48 5.21 -3.22
N ILE A 76 -4.89 4.20 -2.44
CA ILE A 76 -5.20 2.86 -2.92
C ILE A 76 -6.56 2.43 -2.36
N ASN A 77 -7.42 1.78 -3.13
CA ASN A 77 -8.64 1.16 -2.61
C ASN A 77 -8.31 -0.07 -1.74
N HIS A 78 -9.17 -0.39 -0.76
CA HIS A 78 -8.88 -1.41 0.24
C HIS A 78 -9.93 -2.50 0.29
N ASN A 79 -9.62 -3.70 -0.20
CA ASN A 79 -10.53 -4.85 -0.23
C ASN A 79 -10.10 -5.96 0.74
N SER A 80 -8.80 -6.13 0.94
CA SER A 80 -8.25 -7.29 1.66
C SER A 80 -6.96 -6.93 2.41
N ALA A 81 -6.57 -7.75 3.38
CA ALA A 81 -5.22 -7.68 3.94
C ALA A 81 -4.14 -7.95 2.87
N CYS A 82 -4.47 -8.70 1.82
CA CYS A 82 -3.57 -9.00 0.72
C CYS A 82 -3.24 -7.79 -0.15
N ASP A 83 -3.99 -6.68 -0.06
CA ASP A 83 -3.67 -5.44 -0.77
C ASP A 83 -2.29 -4.92 -0.35
N ILE A 84 -1.96 -5.03 0.94
CA ILE A 84 -0.68 -4.57 1.50
C ILE A 84 0.47 -5.31 0.81
N PHE A 85 0.40 -6.64 0.74
CA PHE A 85 1.45 -7.44 0.11
C PHE A 85 1.52 -7.23 -1.41
N SER A 86 0.35 -7.06 -2.05
CA SER A 86 0.27 -6.85 -3.49
C SER A 86 0.85 -5.50 -3.91
N ALA A 87 0.69 -4.45 -3.10
CA ALA A 87 1.20 -3.11 -3.35
C ALA A 87 2.72 -3.05 -3.45
N TYR A 88 3.46 -3.99 -2.86
CA TYR A 88 4.92 -4.06 -3.00
C TYR A 88 5.38 -4.43 -4.43
N LYS A 89 4.47 -4.72 -5.36
CA LYS A 89 4.77 -4.78 -6.79
C LYS A 89 4.94 -3.40 -7.43
N ILE A 90 4.43 -2.35 -6.78
CA ILE A 90 4.60 -0.95 -7.23
C ILE A 90 6.05 -0.54 -6.96
N PRO A 91 6.80 -0.07 -7.98
CA PRO A 91 8.24 0.21 -7.87
C PRO A 91 8.53 1.56 -7.20
N LEU A 92 7.99 1.78 -6.01
CA LEU A 92 8.20 2.98 -5.18
C LEU A 92 8.67 2.59 -3.78
N ASN A 93 9.49 3.45 -3.18
CA ASN A 93 9.81 3.37 -1.76
C ASN A 93 8.69 4.07 -0.96
N PHE A 94 7.87 3.33 -0.20
CA PHE A 94 6.71 3.92 0.48
C PHE A 94 6.59 3.49 1.95
N ARG A 95 5.76 4.24 2.71
CA ARG A 95 5.41 4.00 4.11
C ARG A 95 3.91 3.92 4.24
N TRP A 96 3.43 2.89 4.91
CA TRP A 96 2.02 2.70 5.16
C TRP A 96 1.51 3.59 6.29
N VAL A 97 0.30 4.08 6.14
CA VAL A 97 -0.50 4.57 7.27
C VAL A 97 -1.38 3.41 7.76
N SER A 98 -1.08 2.88 8.95
CA SER A 98 -1.68 1.66 9.48
C SER A 98 -2.27 1.85 10.87
N LYS A 99 -3.24 0.99 11.26
CA LYS A 99 -3.79 0.98 12.63
C LYS A 99 -2.70 0.69 13.66
N ARG A 100 -2.67 1.44 14.76
CA ARG A 100 -1.73 1.24 15.86
C ARG A 100 -1.75 -0.19 16.42
N VAL A 101 -2.92 -0.83 16.52
CA VAL A 101 -3.03 -2.21 17.02
C VAL A 101 -2.19 -3.21 16.23
N VAL A 102 -1.94 -2.99 14.92
CA VAL A 102 -1.12 -3.88 14.10
C VAL A 102 0.36 -3.84 14.53
N PHE A 103 0.80 -2.73 15.14
CA PHE A 103 2.16 -2.58 15.66
C PHE A 103 2.40 -3.36 16.97
N TRP A 104 1.36 -3.92 17.58
CA TRP A 104 1.48 -4.78 18.76
C TRP A 104 1.61 -6.26 18.41
N GLY A 105 1.38 -6.61 17.14
CA GLY A 105 1.53 -7.98 16.68
C GLY A 105 2.99 -8.45 16.78
N PRO A 106 3.25 -9.67 17.24
CA PRO A 106 4.59 -10.24 17.25
C PRO A 106 5.13 -10.29 15.82
N PHE A 107 6.43 -10.01 15.65
CA PHE A 107 7.15 -9.90 14.36
C PHE A 107 6.64 -8.79 13.43
N MET A 108 5.33 -8.71 13.16
CA MET A 108 4.75 -7.69 12.27
C MET A 108 4.93 -6.27 12.83
N GLY A 109 4.64 -6.06 14.10
CA GLY A 109 4.74 -4.74 14.73
C GLY A 109 6.15 -4.16 14.70
N PRO A 110 7.17 -4.90 15.18
CA PRO A 110 8.56 -4.49 15.03
C PRO A 110 8.96 -4.24 13.57
N MET A 111 8.52 -5.08 12.63
CA MET A 111 8.81 -4.90 11.20
C MET A 111 8.26 -3.57 10.67
N LEU A 112 6.99 -3.25 10.95
CA LEU A 112 6.38 -1.97 10.59
C LEU A 112 7.13 -0.78 11.20
N SER A 113 7.61 -0.93 12.44
CA SER A 113 8.34 0.13 13.14
C SER A 113 9.71 0.39 12.52
N ILE A 114 10.49 -0.66 12.20
CA ILE A 114 11.79 -0.50 11.52
C ILE A 114 11.63 -0.06 10.07
N HIS A 115 10.55 -0.45 9.40
CA HIS A 115 10.19 0.04 8.08
C HIS A 115 9.87 1.54 8.11
N GLY A 116 9.32 2.04 9.21
CA GLY A 116 8.96 3.46 9.38
C GLY A 116 7.52 3.77 9.05
N ASP A 117 6.66 2.79 9.11
CA ASP A 117 5.22 2.97 8.88
C ASP A 117 4.57 3.86 9.96
N ILE A 118 3.49 4.50 9.61
CA ILE A 118 2.84 5.53 10.42
C ILE A 118 1.65 4.92 11.20
N PRO A 119 1.79 4.70 12.53
CA PRO A 119 0.70 4.15 13.33
C PRO A 119 -0.35 5.22 13.64
N ILE A 120 -1.63 4.94 13.39
CA ILE A 120 -2.76 5.81 13.72
C ILE A 120 -3.80 5.13 14.60
N GLU A 121 -4.42 5.91 15.45
CA GLU A 121 -5.61 5.51 16.24
C GLU A 121 -6.87 5.99 15.53
N ARG A 122 -7.76 5.05 15.18
CA ARG A 122 -8.99 5.40 14.44
C ARG A 122 -10.08 6.02 15.33
N GLY A 123 -10.00 5.82 16.62
CA GLY A 123 -10.94 6.40 17.61
C GLY A 123 -10.80 7.91 17.80
N ASN A 124 -9.68 8.50 17.34
CA ASN A 124 -9.43 9.94 17.45
C ASN A 124 -8.99 10.51 16.09
N PRO A 125 -9.93 10.94 15.23
CA PRO A 125 -9.62 11.46 13.90
C PRO A 125 -8.68 12.66 13.90
N LYS A 126 -8.83 13.59 14.84
CA LYS A 126 -7.99 14.79 14.95
C LYS A 126 -6.53 14.42 15.24
N GLN A 127 -6.31 13.53 16.20
CA GLN A 127 -4.97 13.04 16.54
C GLN A 127 -4.36 12.22 15.40
N ALA A 128 -5.18 11.37 14.73
CA ALA A 128 -4.74 10.59 13.57
C ALA A 128 -4.28 11.51 12.43
N MET A 129 -5.07 12.55 12.09
CA MET A 129 -4.70 13.54 11.07
C MET A 129 -3.40 14.27 11.41
N ALA A 130 -3.27 14.79 12.65
CA ALA A 130 -2.06 15.48 13.09
C ALA A 130 -0.81 14.58 12.98
N LYS A 131 -0.95 13.30 13.32
CA LYS A 131 0.15 12.33 13.22
C LYS A 131 0.49 11.99 11.77
N VAL A 132 -0.51 11.80 10.91
CA VAL A 132 -0.31 11.57 9.47
C VAL A 132 0.38 12.77 8.83
N SER A 133 -0.09 14.01 9.12
CA SER A 133 0.55 15.23 8.64
C SER A 133 2.01 15.31 9.08
N ARG A 134 2.30 15.18 10.38
CA ARG A 134 3.67 15.31 10.91
C ARG A 134 4.62 14.26 10.36
N LEU A 135 4.27 12.97 10.46
CA LEU A 135 5.14 11.88 10.05
C LEU A 135 5.14 11.68 8.54
N GLY A 136 4.00 11.93 7.88
CA GLY A 136 3.89 11.88 6.42
C GLY A 136 4.78 12.92 5.75
N LYS A 137 4.73 14.19 6.18
CA LYS A 137 5.64 15.24 5.68
C LYS A 137 7.12 14.89 5.90
N LEU A 138 7.44 14.28 7.05
CA LEU A 138 8.82 13.82 7.32
C LEU A 138 9.28 12.78 6.28
N TRP A 139 8.44 11.79 5.98
CA TRP A 139 8.80 10.76 5.02
C TRP A 139 8.85 11.29 3.58
N LEU A 140 7.89 12.12 3.19
CA LEU A 140 7.89 12.78 1.88
C LEU A 140 9.17 13.63 1.69
N LYS A 141 9.55 14.42 2.70
CA LYS A 141 10.82 15.19 2.67
C LYS A 141 12.05 14.29 2.56
N ARG A 142 12.00 13.04 3.04
CA ARG A 142 13.08 12.05 2.93
C ARG A 142 13.07 11.29 1.60
N GLY A 143 12.17 11.60 0.69
CA GLY A 143 12.02 10.94 -0.61
C GLY A 143 11.26 9.60 -0.55
N ALA A 144 10.50 9.34 0.52
CA ALA A 144 9.63 8.18 0.60
C ALA A 144 8.17 8.57 0.38
N THR A 145 7.47 7.85 -0.48
CA THR A 145 6.03 7.96 -0.72
C THR A 145 5.24 7.57 0.54
N VAL A 146 4.11 8.19 0.77
CA VAL A 146 3.18 7.81 1.85
C VAL A 146 1.97 7.11 1.24
N ALA A 147 1.78 5.83 1.57
CA ALA A 147 0.70 5.00 1.06
C ALA A 147 -0.48 4.97 2.05
N ILE A 148 -1.67 5.29 1.57
CA ILE A 148 -2.87 5.42 2.38
C ILE A 148 -4.04 4.71 1.70
N PHE A 149 -4.80 3.95 2.49
CA PHE A 149 -6.13 3.51 2.12
C PHE A 149 -7.14 4.57 2.57
N PRO A 150 -7.62 5.45 1.66
CA PRO A 150 -8.38 6.65 2.06
C PRO A 150 -9.77 6.30 2.62
N GLU A 151 -10.32 5.13 2.30
CA GLU A 151 -11.57 4.62 2.87
C GLU A 151 -11.46 4.40 4.39
N GLY A 152 -10.25 4.12 4.88
CA GLY A 152 -9.96 3.86 6.29
C GLY A 152 -10.48 2.51 6.81
N THR A 153 -11.12 1.70 5.99
CA THR A 153 -11.58 0.33 6.30
C THR A 153 -11.60 -0.50 5.02
N ARG A 154 -11.62 -1.82 5.16
CA ARG A 154 -11.77 -2.72 4.00
C ARG A 154 -13.20 -2.68 3.48
N SER A 155 -13.34 -2.59 2.17
CA SER A 155 -14.60 -2.79 1.47
C SER A 155 -15.07 -4.24 1.61
N LYS A 156 -16.36 -4.45 1.84
CA LYS A 156 -16.96 -5.80 1.95
C LYS A 156 -17.56 -6.25 0.62
N ASP A 157 -18.01 -5.31 -0.19
CA ASP A 157 -18.66 -5.50 -1.50
C ASP A 157 -17.66 -5.36 -2.66
N GLY A 158 -16.42 -4.96 -2.35
CA GLY A 158 -15.37 -4.73 -3.34
C GLY A 158 -15.42 -3.35 -4.00
N GLU A 159 -16.45 -2.53 -3.69
CA GLU A 159 -16.61 -1.20 -4.27
C GLU A 159 -15.77 -0.15 -3.52
N ILE A 160 -15.47 0.96 -4.19
CA ILE A 160 -14.73 2.08 -3.59
C ILE A 160 -15.73 3.00 -2.88
N HIS A 161 -15.62 3.03 -1.54
CA HIS A 161 -16.46 3.86 -0.68
C HIS A 161 -15.93 5.29 -0.53
N ASN A 162 -16.57 6.08 0.33
CA ASN A 162 -16.18 7.46 0.57
C ASN A 162 -14.79 7.58 1.19
N PHE A 163 -14.04 8.57 0.73
CA PHE A 163 -12.69 8.84 1.18
C PHE A 163 -12.64 9.78 2.39
N LYS A 164 -11.73 9.50 3.32
CA LYS A 164 -11.33 10.39 4.41
C LYS A 164 -10.33 11.42 3.90
N MET A 165 -10.41 12.62 4.43
CA MET A 165 -9.64 13.77 3.93
C MET A 165 -8.13 13.71 4.21
N GLY A 166 -7.68 12.83 5.11
CA GLY A 166 -6.29 12.83 5.61
C GLY A 166 -5.20 12.71 4.55
N ALA A 167 -5.42 11.90 3.50
CA ALA A 167 -4.47 11.76 2.40
C ALA A 167 -4.36 13.04 1.57
N PHE A 168 -5.50 13.63 1.25
CA PHE A 168 -5.61 14.84 0.43
C PHE A 168 -5.07 16.08 1.14
N SER A 169 -5.35 16.21 2.44
CA SER A 169 -4.75 17.25 3.28
C SER A 169 -3.24 17.11 3.36
N LEU A 170 -2.72 15.88 3.55
CA LEU A 170 -1.28 15.63 3.57
C LEU A 170 -0.61 16.06 2.26
N ALA A 171 -1.20 15.73 1.11
CA ALA A 171 -0.65 16.09 -0.20
C ALA A 171 -0.56 17.60 -0.36
N LYS A 172 -1.63 18.34 -0.03
CA LYS A 172 -1.65 19.81 -0.04
C LYS A 172 -0.62 20.42 0.90
N GLU A 173 -0.56 19.94 2.16
CA GLU A 173 0.38 20.45 3.15
C GLU A 173 1.85 20.17 2.82
N ALA A 174 2.11 19.12 2.05
CA ALA A 174 3.46 18.72 1.67
C ALA A 174 3.87 19.24 0.28
N GLY A 175 2.93 19.80 -0.53
CA GLY A 175 3.19 20.24 -1.89
C GLY A 175 3.64 19.11 -2.80
N VAL A 176 2.95 17.95 -2.73
CA VAL A 176 3.32 16.76 -3.53
C VAL A 176 2.12 16.24 -4.32
N GLU A 177 2.42 15.55 -5.41
CA GLU A 177 1.42 14.89 -6.24
C GLU A 177 0.69 13.77 -5.50
N ILE A 178 -0.56 13.53 -5.89
CA ILE A 178 -1.31 12.34 -5.46
C ILE A 178 -1.23 11.28 -6.55
N LEU A 179 -0.84 10.05 -6.18
CA LEU A 179 -0.78 8.91 -7.07
C LEU A 179 -1.95 7.95 -6.78
N PRO A 180 -3.03 7.97 -7.60
CA PRO A 180 -4.13 7.04 -7.43
C PRO A 180 -3.76 5.66 -7.98
N VAL A 181 -4.10 4.61 -7.23
CA VAL A 181 -3.87 3.22 -7.62
C VAL A 181 -5.13 2.41 -7.34
N VAL A 182 -5.54 1.56 -8.27
CA VAL A 182 -6.64 0.63 -8.08
C VAL A 182 -6.15 -0.81 -8.10
N MET A 183 -6.75 -1.64 -7.23
CA MET A 183 -6.46 -3.06 -7.11
C MET A 183 -7.74 -3.88 -7.10
N THR A 184 -7.69 -5.06 -7.70
CA THR A 184 -8.79 -6.04 -7.67
C THR A 184 -8.25 -7.46 -7.53
N GLY A 185 -9.11 -8.40 -7.07
CA GLY A 185 -8.78 -9.82 -6.93
C GLY A 185 -8.10 -10.23 -5.62
N THR A 186 -7.68 -9.28 -4.80
CA THR A 186 -7.02 -9.54 -3.50
C THR A 186 -7.96 -10.18 -2.47
N ASN A 187 -9.27 -9.90 -2.56
CA ASN A 187 -10.30 -10.51 -1.73
C ASN A 187 -10.50 -12.01 -2.02
N GLU A 188 -10.08 -12.47 -3.19
CA GLU A 188 -10.14 -13.87 -3.58
C GLU A 188 -8.97 -14.71 -3.02
N ALA A 189 -7.97 -14.08 -2.40
CA ALA A 189 -6.75 -14.73 -1.93
C ALA A 189 -7.00 -15.82 -0.86
N PHE A 190 -8.06 -15.67 -0.07
CA PHE A 190 -8.43 -16.63 0.95
C PHE A 190 -9.84 -17.17 0.73
N LYS A 191 -9.96 -18.50 0.80
CA LYS A 191 -11.25 -19.23 0.80
C LYS A 191 -11.57 -19.68 2.22
N LYS A 192 -12.84 -19.53 2.66
CA LYS A 192 -13.33 -20.04 3.95
C LYS A 192 -12.33 -19.80 5.10
N GLY A 193 -12.05 -18.52 5.35
CA GLY A 193 -11.22 -18.07 6.46
C GLY A 193 -9.72 -18.15 6.20
N TRP A 194 -9.09 -19.30 6.41
CA TRP A 194 -7.62 -19.45 6.37
C TRP A 194 -7.10 -20.23 5.15
N LEU A 195 -7.96 -20.80 4.32
CA LEU A 195 -7.53 -21.56 3.16
C LEU A 195 -7.07 -20.64 2.03
N VAL A 196 -5.82 -20.80 1.60
CA VAL A 196 -5.25 -20.02 0.49
C VAL A 196 -5.84 -20.47 -0.84
N ASN A 197 -6.32 -19.51 -1.62
CA ASN A 197 -6.78 -19.72 -2.99
C ASN A 197 -5.61 -19.56 -3.97
N TRP A 198 -5.03 -20.65 -4.36
CA TRP A 198 -3.85 -20.68 -5.26
C TRP A 198 -4.12 -20.22 -6.70
N ARG A 199 -5.38 -20.06 -7.07
CA ARG A 199 -5.79 -19.68 -8.44
C ARG A 199 -6.36 -18.27 -8.55
N HIS A 200 -6.15 -17.43 -7.52
CA HIS A 200 -6.61 -16.05 -7.61
C HIS A 200 -5.70 -15.21 -8.49
N ARG A 201 -6.29 -14.19 -9.11
CA ARG A 201 -5.55 -13.20 -9.90
C ARG A 201 -5.66 -11.85 -9.20
N VAL A 202 -4.56 -11.16 -9.10
CA VAL A 202 -4.50 -9.79 -8.59
C VAL A 202 -4.08 -8.88 -9.74
N ALA A 203 -4.85 -7.86 -10.00
CA ALA A 203 -4.48 -6.82 -10.93
C ALA A 203 -4.37 -5.47 -10.22
N ILE A 204 -3.36 -4.72 -10.61
CA ILE A 204 -3.01 -3.40 -10.10
C ILE A 204 -2.93 -2.46 -11.28
N ARG A 205 -3.56 -1.28 -11.17
CA ARG A 205 -3.40 -0.21 -12.16
C ARG A 205 -3.00 1.08 -11.46
N VAL A 206 -1.87 1.63 -11.87
CA VAL A 206 -1.39 2.94 -11.45
C VAL A 206 -1.95 3.99 -12.42
N LEU A 207 -2.72 4.92 -11.91
CA LEU A 207 -3.28 6.00 -12.72
C LEU A 207 -2.27 7.14 -12.89
N LYS A 208 -2.55 8.06 -13.81
CA LYS A 208 -1.75 9.28 -13.93
C LYS A 208 -1.80 10.06 -12.61
N PRO A 209 -0.66 10.52 -12.11
CA PRO A 209 -0.61 11.36 -10.92
C PRO A 209 -1.47 12.61 -11.09
N VAL A 210 -2.02 13.09 -10.00
CA VAL A 210 -2.65 14.41 -9.92
C VAL A 210 -1.54 15.41 -9.64
N PRO A 211 -1.26 16.36 -10.54
CA PRO A 211 -0.14 17.29 -10.39
C PRO A 211 -0.35 18.23 -9.20
N VAL A 212 0.76 18.80 -8.69
CA VAL A 212 0.74 19.65 -7.48
C VAL A 212 -0.17 20.85 -7.68
N GLU A 213 -0.18 21.45 -8.86
CA GLU A 213 -1.00 22.61 -9.21
C GLU A 213 -2.51 22.30 -9.05
N GLU A 214 -2.94 21.12 -9.48
CA GLU A 214 -4.32 20.66 -9.34
C GLU A 214 -4.63 20.36 -7.87
N VAL A 215 -3.68 19.73 -7.15
CA VAL A 215 -3.80 19.43 -5.69
C VAL A 215 -3.95 20.72 -4.89
N GLU A 216 -3.21 21.79 -5.21
CA GLU A 216 -3.26 23.06 -4.50
C GLU A 216 -4.51 23.88 -4.83
N ALA A 217 -4.93 23.89 -6.09
CA ALA A 217 -6.07 24.69 -6.57
C ALA A 217 -7.42 24.16 -6.04
N ALA A 218 -7.62 22.84 -6.02
CA ALA A 218 -8.89 22.24 -5.63
C ALA A 218 -9.12 22.27 -4.11
N GLY A 219 -10.37 22.37 -3.68
CA GLY A 219 -10.76 22.12 -2.30
C GLY A 219 -10.49 20.65 -1.91
N THR A 220 -10.04 20.39 -0.69
CA THR A 220 -9.68 19.01 -0.25
C THR A 220 -10.83 18.01 -0.44
N LYS A 221 -12.08 18.44 -0.21
CA LYS A 221 -13.27 17.58 -0.39
C LYS A 221 -13.53 17.33 -1.88
N GLU A 222 -13.46 18.36 -2.69
CA GLU A 222 -13.63 18.28 -4.14
C GLU A 222 -12.57 17.36 -4.76
N LEU A 223 -11.29 17.58 -4.44
CA LEU A 223 -10.17 16.75 -4.86
C LEU A 223 -10.40 15.25 -4.51
N SER A 224 -10.90 14.98 -3.31
CA SER A 224 -11.18 13.61 -2.89
C SER A 224 -12.30 12.96 -3.70
N LEU A 225 -13.32 13.71 -4.09
CA LEU A 225 -14.43 13.21 -4.92
C LEU A 225 -13.96 12.94 -6.35
N GLN A 226 -13.25 13.88 -6.97
CA GLN A 226 -12.71 13.74 -8.33
C GLN A 226 -11.77 12.53 -8.44
N ILE A 227 -10.85 12.36 -7.47
CA ILE A 227 -9.94 11.22 -7.46
C ILE A 227 -10.71 9.91 -7.23
N ARG A 228 -11.70 9.91 -6.34
CA ARG A 228 -12.55 8.73 -6.12
C ARG A 228 -13.27 8.31 -7.41
N GLU A 229 -13.87 9.23 -8.13
CA GLU A 229 -14.56 8.95 -9.41
C GLU A 229 -13.61 8.37 -10.45
N ARG A 230 -12.42 8.96 -10.62
CA ARG A 230 -11.36 8.43 -11.49
C ARG A 230 -10.99 6.99 -11.10
N MET A 231 -10.86 6.70 -9.79
CA MET A 231 -10.53 5.36 -9.31
C MET A 231 -11.68 4.37 -9.50
N VAL A 232 -12.93 4.78 -9.32
CA VAL A 232 -14.11 3.92 -9.56
C VAL A 232 -14.19 3.50 -11.02
N THR A 233 -14.05 4.43 -11.95
CA THR A 233 -14.03 4.15 -13.39
C THR A 233 -12.89 3.19 -13.74
N ALA A 234 -11.68 3.50 -13.30
CA ALA A 234 -10.51 2.66 -13.59
C ALA A 234 -10.61 1.25 -12.98
N LEU A 235 -11.25 1.10 -11.81
CA LEU A 235 -11.49 -0.21 -11.20
C LEU A 235 -12.49 -1.04 -12.00
N ALA A 236 -13.55 -0.40 -12.52
CA ALA A 236 -14.55 -1.08 -13.37
C ALA A 236 -13.91 -1.59 -14.66
N GLU A 237 -13.14 -0.74 -15.34
CA GLU A 237 -12.39 -1.12 -16.55
C GLU A 237 -11.40 -2.28 -16.27
N LEU A 238 -10.63 -2.19 -15.20
CA LEU A 238 -9.65 -3.23 -14.84
C LEU A 238 -10.32 -4.58 -14.57
N ARG A 239 -11.51 -4.58 -13.97
CA ARG A 239 -12.30 -5.80 -13.74
C ARG A 239 -12.80 -6.43 -15.04
N GLU A 240 -13.26 -5.63 -15.99
CA GLU A 240 -13.71 -6.11 -17.30
C GLU A 240 -12.55 -6.68 -18.13
N GLU A 241 -11.38 -6.07 -18.11
CA GLU A 241 -10.18 -6.60 -18.77
C GLU A 241 -9.82 -8.00 -18.24
N ILE A 242 -9.81 -8.18 -16.91
CA ILE A 242 -9.50 -9.49 -16.30
C ILE A 242 -10.56 -10.55 -16.67
N LYS A 243 -11.83 -10.18 -16.79
CA LYS A 243 -12.86 -11.13 -17.23
C LYS A 243 -12.64 -11.57 -18.67
N ASN A 244 -12.24 -10.65 -19.53
CA ASN A 244 -12.02 -10.93 -20.96
C ASN A 244 -10.77 -11.78 -21.18
N GLU A 245 -9.72 -11.64 -20.36
CA GLU A 245 -8.53 -12.50 -20.37
C GLU A 245 -8.81 -13.94 -19.88
N LYS A 246 -9.94 -14.19 -19.22
CA LYS A 246 -10.33 -15.52 -18.74
C LYS A 246 -11.14 -16.31 -19.81
N ARG A 247 -11.59 -15.66 -20.84
CA ARG A 247 -12.28 -16.26 -22.00
C ARG A 247 -11.29 -16.63 -23.10
#